data_4ae1025ab7dfcd01ff78edd837b631e9
#
_entry.id   4ae1025ab7dfcd01ff78edd837b631e9
#
_cell.length_a   1.000
_cell.length_b   1.000
_cell.length_c   1.000
_cell.angle_alpha   90.00
_cell.angle_beta   90.00
_cell.angle_gamma   90.00
#
_symmetry.space_group_name_H-M   'P 1'
#
loop_
_entity.id
_entity.type
_entity.pdbx_description
1 polymer ?
#
loop_
_entity_poly.entity_id
_entity_poly.type
_entity_poly.pdbx_seq_one_letter_code
_entity_poly.pdbx_strand_id
1 'polypeptide(L)'
;AAIELVCFIFYPALFSTAFAGIKSIFQALAAHQPITWNSFLDVTGVLLVITILFGRHFCGYACAFGSLGDAMYELTLFIRQKIFHKKGRHGYPEKVVRVLQKVKYILLAFLLLSILTGWYANLQGMSPWDVFSMLTAGKLPNASYKIGIALLILILIGMCTQERFFCQFLCPMGAVFAMMPILPTALFHRNREKCPAKCGLCKKRCPAHLEIDGDTSLSGECICCHACQAICPKQNIHTGDA
;
A
#
# COMPACT_ATOMS: atom_id res chain seq x y z
N ALA A 1 -0.48 -13.95 6.50
CA ALA A 1 -1.92 -14.36 6.57
C ALA A 1 -2.50 -14.17 7.99
N ALA A 2 -1.98 -14.83 9.07
CA ALA A 2 -2.59 -14.70 10.40
C ALA A 2 -2.54 -13.26 10.95
N ILE A 3 -1.40 -12.59 10.90
CA ILE A 3 -1.23 -11.20 11.34
C ILE A 3 -2.15 -10.27 10.56
N GLU A 4 -2.23 -10.42 9.27
CA GLU A 4 -3.10 -9.63 8.38
C GLU A 4 -4.57 -9.78 8.75
N LEU A 5 -5.02 -11.01 9.03
CA LEU A 5 -6.38 -11.29 9.46
C LEU A 5 -6.71 -10.64 10.80
N VAL A 6 -5.80 -10.75 11.78
CA VAL A 6 -5.94 -10.10 13.09
C VAL A 6 -6.03 -8.58 12.93
N CYS A 7 -5.13 -7.96 12.17
CA CYS A 7 -5.15 -6.52 11.92
C CYS A 7 -6.42 -6.08 11.17
N PHE A 8 -6.90 -6.87 10.21
CA PHE A 8 -8.14 -6.59 9.49
C PHE A 8 -9.37 -6.58 10.40
N ILE A 9 -9.45 -7.53 11.33
CA ILE A 9 -10.61 -7.67 12.25
C ILE A 9 -10.58 -6.60 13.34
N PHE A 10 -9.42 -6.38 13.98
CA PHE A 10 -9.32 -5.50 15.15
C PHE A 10 -9.04 -4.04 14.84
N TYR A 11 -8.37 -3.75 13.72
CA TYR A 11 -7.93 -2.39 13.35
C TYR A 11 -8.26 -2.00 11.90
N PRO A 12 -9.51 -2.20 11.41
CA PRO A 12 -9.85 -1.92 10.01
C PRO A 12 -9.72 -0.43 9.65
N ALA A 13 -9.91 0.46 10.63
CA ALA A 13 -9.87 1.90 10.45
C ALA A 13 -8.45 2.52 10.57
N LEU A 14 -7.41 1.72 10.83
CA LEU A 14 -6.06 2.26 11.08
C LEU A 14 -5.53 3.09 9.90
N PHE A 15 -5.88 2.72 8.68
CA PHE A 15 -5.54 3.48 7.47
C PHE A 15 -6.19 4.87 7.46
N SER A 16 -7.51 4.93 7.71
CA SER A 16 -8.25 6.21 7.72
C SER A 16 -7.82 7.11 8.89
N THR A 17 -7.49 6.52 10.03
CA THR A 17 -6.95 7.21 11.20
C THR A 17 -5.59 7.86 10.88
N ALA A 18 -4.68 7.12 10.24
CA ALA A 18 -3.38 7.63 9.83
C ALA A 18 -3.50 8.75 8.79
N PHE A 19 -4.41 8.60 7.81
CA PHE A 19 -4.65 9.65 6.82
C PHE A 19 -5.29 10.90 7.45
N ALA A 20 -6.17 10.73 8.45
CA ALA A 20 -6.75 11.85 9.19
C ALA A 20 -5.69 12.68 9.91
N GLY A 21 -4.61 12.07 10.42
CA GLY A 21 -3.48 12.77 11.02
C GLY A 21 -2.76 13.68 10.03
N ILE A 22 -2.44 13.18 8.84
CA ILE A 22 -1.85 14.01 7.76
C ILE A 22 -2.80 15.14 7.37
N LYS A 23 -4.07 14.85 7.18
CA LYS A 23 -5.10 15.83 6.85
C LYS A 23 -5.17 16.94 7.89
N SER A 24 -5.14 16.62 9.19
CA SER A 24 -5.21 17.62 10.28
C SER A 24 -4.03 18.58 10.26
N ILE A 25 -2.82 18.11 9.95
CA ILE A 25 -1.63 18.96 9.81
C ILE A 25 -1.84 19.97 8.66
N PHE A 26 -2.24 19.50 7.49
CA PHE A 26 -2.42 20.37 6.33
C PHE A 26 -3.60 21.35 6.50
N GLN A 27 -4.67 20.93 7.19
CA GLN A 27 -5.78 21.84 7.54
C GLN A 27 -5.36 22.94 8.50
N ALA A 28 -4.57 22.62 9.55
CA ALA A 28 -4.03 23.61 10.46
C ALA A 28 -3.11 24.60 9.72
N LEU A 29 -2.27 24.09 8.80
CA LEU A 29 -1.39 24.91 7.97
C LEU A 29 -2.19 25.86 7.07
N ALA A 30 -3.22 25.37 6.40
CA ALA A 30 -4.10 26.16 5.53
C ALA A 30 -4.86 27.24 6.28
N ALA A 31 -5.27 26.96 7.53
CA ALA A 31 -5.99 27.88 8.40
C ALA A 31 -5.07 28.83 9.20
N HIS A 32 -3.75 28.75 9.04
CA HIS A 32 -2.75 29.45 9.86
C HIS A 32 -2.97 29.27 11.36
N GLN A 33 -3.51 28.11 11.77
CA GLN A 33 -3.76 27.76 13.16
C GLN A 33 -2.61 26.92 13.71
N PRO A 34 -2.33 26.99 15.03
CA PRO A 34 -1.35 26.11 15.64
C PRO A 34 -1.81 24.66 15.52
N ILE A 35 -0.86 23.77 15.25
CA ILE A 35 -1.13 22.32 15.16
C ILE A 35 -1.51 21.85 16.58
N THR A 36 -2.77 21.48 16.78
CA THR A 36 -3.25 20.91 18.03
C THR A 36 -2.92 19.43 18.08
N TRP A 37 -2.28 19.00 19.16
CA TRP A 37 -1.94 17.60 19.35
C TRP A 37 -3.21 16.77 19.53
N ASN A 38 -3.35 15.71 18.74
CA ASN A 38 -4.49 14.81 18.80
C ASN A 38 -4.09 13.36 18.51
N SER A 39 -4.92 12.39 18.91
CA SER A 39 -4.64 10.96 18.75
C SER A 39 -4.37 10.53 17.28
N PHE A 40 -4.87 11.27 16.30
CA PHE A 40 -4.60 11.01 14.89
C PHE A 40 -3.13 11.31 14.54
N LEU A 41 -2.56 12.37 15.13
CA LEU A 41 -1.15 12.73 14.96
C LEU A 41 -0.24 11.70 15.63
N ASP A 42 -0.61 11.20 16.82
CA ASP A 42 0.14 10.13 17.49
C ASP A 42 0.27 8.89 16.61
N VAL A 43 -0.86 8.39 16.11
CA VAL A 43 -0.88 7.22 15.22
C VAL A 43 -0.06 7.46 13.96
N THR A 44 -0.21 8.63 13.33
CA THR A 44 0.55 8.98 12.13
C THR A 44 2.05 9.06 12.43
N GLY A 45 2.44 9.71 13.53
CA GLY A 45 3.83 9.83 13.95
C GLY A 45 4.47 8.47 14.23
N VAL A 46 3.80 7.60 14.98
CA VAL A 46 4.26 6.24 15.26
C VAL A 46 4.43 5.44 13.94
N LEU A 47 3.48 5.51 13.02
CA LEU A 47 3.57 4.81 11.74
C LEU A 47 4.71 5.35 10.87
N LEU A 48 4.98 6.65 10.87
CA LEU A 48 6.11 7.24 10.15
C LEU A 48 7.43 6.78 10.75
N VAL A 49 7.57 6.80 12.09
CA VAL A 49 8.79 6.30 12.77
C VAL A 49 9.01 4.82 12.46
N ILE A 50 7.98 3.98 12.59
CA ILE A 50 8.08 2.56 12.24
C ILE A 50 8.47 2.37 10.76
N THR A 51 7.94 3.20 9.86
CA THR A 51 8.29 3.12 8.43
C THR A 51 9.75 3.49 8.17
N ILE A 52 10.30 4.48 8.87
CA ILE A 52 11.71 4.86 8.76
C ILE A 52 12.62 3.74 9.29
N LEU A 53 12.28 3.15 10.46
CA LEU A 53 13.09 2.15 11.13
C LEU A 53 13.05 0.78 10.45
N PHE A 54 11.87 0.35 10.05
CA PHE A 54 11.61 -1.02 9.58
C PHE A 54 11.12 -1.11 8.13
N GLY A 55 10.98 0.01 7.44
CA GLY A 55 10.38 0.03 6.13
C GLY A 55 8.85 -0.09 6.17
N ARG A 56 8.23 -0.30 4.99
CA ARG A 56 6.78 -0.26 4.81
C ARG A 56 6.04 -1.52 5.28
N HIS A 57 6.45 -2.13 6.39
CA HIS A 57 5.81 -3.34 6.94
C HIS A 57 4.34 -3.12 7.28
N PHE A 58 3.95 -1.91 7.67
CA PHE A 58 2.54 -1.55 7.86
C PHE A 58 1.70 -1.87 6.62
N CYS A 59 2.18 -1.49 5.43
CA CYS A 59 1.49 -1.78 4.17
C CYS A 59 1.50 -3.27 3.83
N GLY A 60 2.55 -3.99 4.28
CA GLY A 60 2.72 -5.42 4.04
C GLY A 60 1.80 -6.30 4.89
N TYR A 61 1.55 -5.91 6.15
CA TYR A 61 0.95 -6.82 7.15
C TYR A 61 -0.20 -6.24 7.96
N ALA A 62 -0.24 -4.93 8.20
CA ALA A 62 -1.21 -4.32 9.12
C ALA A 62 -2.33 -3.55 8.42
N CYS A 63 -2.17 -3.17 7.14
CA CYS A 63 -3.16 -2.39 6.41
C CYS A 63 -4.33 -3.26 5.95
N ALA A 64 -5.54 -2.93 6.39
CA ALA A 64 -6.76 -3.65 6.01
C ALA A 64 -7.01 -3.67 4.49
N PHE A 65 -6.75 -2.56 3.78
CA PHE A 65 -6.80 -2.54 2.31
C PHE A 65 -5.75 -3.44 1.66
N GLY A 66 -4.57 -3.55 2.26
CA GLY A 66 -3.53 -4.47 1.80
C GLY A 66 -3.98 -5.92 1.91
N SER A 67 -4.47 -6.31 3.09
CA SER A 67 -4.97 -7.67 3.36
C SER A 67 -6.16 -8.03 2.49
N LEU A 68 -7.11 -7.09 2.30
CA LEU A 68 -8.24 -7.26 1.38
C LEU A 68 -7.77 -7.48 -0.05
N GLY A 69 -6.79 -6.69 -0.51
CA GLY A 69 -6.21 -6.82 -1.86
C GLY A 69 -5.56 -8.17 -2.09
N ASP A 70 -4.81 -8.68 -1.11
CA ASP A 70 -4.21 -10.01 -1.18
C ASP A 70 -5.27 -11.11 -1.21
N ALA A 71 -6.30 -11.03 -0.37
CA ALA A 71 -7.40 -11.99 -0.35
C ALA A 71 -8.16 -12.02 -1.68
N MET A 72 -8.49 -10.85 -2.24
CA MET A 72 -9.18 -10.75 -3.53
C MET A 72 -8.33 -11.30 -4.68
N TYR A 73 -7.04 -11.02 -4.68
CA TYR A 73 -6.13 -11.52 -5.71
C TYR A 73 -5.94 -13.04 -5.61
N GLU A 74 -5.71 -13.59 -4.40
CA GLU A 74 -5.57 -15.04 -4.21
C GLU A 74 -6.88 -15.79 -4.53
N LEU A 75 -8.03 -15.22 -4.18
CA LEU A 75 -9.34 -15.76 -4.58
C LEU A 75 -9.46 -15.81 -6.12
N THR A 76 -9.03 -14.75 -6.80
CA THR A 76 -9.05 -14.70 -8.27
C THR A 76 -8.11 -15.75 -8.88
N LEU A 77 -6.91 -15.94 -8.30
CA LEU A 77 -5.98 -17.00 -8.73
C LEU A 77 -6.60 -18.37 -8.54
N PHE A 78 -7.24 -18.63 -7.40
CA PHE A 78 -7.91 -19.90 -7.12
C PHE A 78 -9.02 -20.18 -8.15
N ILE A 79 -9.88 -19.20 -8.43
CA ILE A 79 -10.95 -19.30 -9.44
C ILE A 79 -10.37 -19.57 -10.82
N ARG A 80 -9.33 -18.84 -11.24
CA ARG A 80 -8.65 -19.05 -12.53
C ARG A 80 -8.04 -20.43 -12.66
N GLN A 81 -7.41 -20.92 -11.60
CA GLN A 81 -6.82 -22.25 -11.61
C GLN A 81 -7.89 -23.36 -11.70
N LYS A 82 -8.98 -23.20 -10.93
CA LYS A 82 -10.04 -24.22 -10.85
C LYS A 82 -10.95 -24.22 -12.07
N ILE A 83 -11.32 -23.04 -12.58
CA ILE A 83 -12.30 -22.92 -13.70
C ILE A 83 -11.58 -22.88 -15.05
N PHE A 84 -10.53 -22.09 -15.18
CA PHE A 84 -9.86 -21.88 -16.47
C PHE A 84 -8.58 -22.70 -16.65
N HIS A 85 -8.21 -23.54 -15.67
CA HIS A 85 -6.99 -24.36 -15.66
C HIS A 85 -5.69 -23.57 -15.98
N LYS A 86 -5.72 -22.23 -15.83
CA LYS A 86 -4.55 -21.37 -16.05
C LYS A 86 -3.72 -21.27 -14.78
N LYS A 87 -2.55 -21.90 -14.78
CA LYS A 87 -1.58 -21.84 -13.67
C LYS A 87 -0.70 -20.61 -13.83
N GLY A 88 -0.41 -19.94 -12.70
CA GLY A 88 0.54 -18.83 -12.60
C GLY A 88 -0.11 -17.50 -12.19
N ARG A 89 0.69 -16.66 -11.55
CA ARG A 89 0.29 -15.31 -11.17
C ARG A 89 0.18 -14.43 -12.42
N HIS A 90 -0.78 -13.54 -12.41
CA HIS A 90 -0.98 -12.56 -13.49
C HIS A 90 -0.78 -11.16 -12.94
N GLY A 91 -0.53 -10.23 -13.83
CA GLY A 91 -0.35 -8.84 -13.47
C GLY A 91 0.01 -8.01 -14.68
N TYR A 92 0.15 -6.73 -14.48
CA TYR A 92 0.52 -5.81 -15.54
C TYR A 92 2.00 -5.94 -15.90
N PRO A 93 2.39 -5.67 -17.16
CA PRO A 93 3.80 -5.63 -17.54
C PRO A 93 4.53 -4.49 -16.80
N GLU A 94 5.82 -4.70 -16.54
CA GLU A 94 6.68 -3.79 -15.76
C GLU A 94 6.57 -2.31 -16.17
N LYS A 95 6.52 -2.04 -17.48
CA LYS A 95 6.39 -0.66 -18.00
C LYS A 95 5.09 0.01 -17.54
N VAL A 96 3.98 -0.73 -17.54
CA VAL A 96 2.66 -0.25 -17.09
C VAL A 96 2.68 -0.02 -15.59
N VAL A 97 3.23 -0.94 -14.81
CA VAL A 97 3.36 -0.81 -13.35
C VAL A 97 4.13 0.46 -12.98
N ARG A 98 5.27 0.72 -13.63
CA ARG A 98 6.08 1.92 -13.36
C ARG A 98 5.33 3.24 -13.67
N VAL A 99 4.51 3.25 -14.71
CA VAL A 99 3.69 4.43 -15.04
C VAL A 99 2.57 4.60 -14.01
N LEU A 100 1.84 3.52 -13.71
CA LEU A 100 0.73 3.55 -12.76
C LEU A 100 1.19 3.90 -11.33
N GLN A 101 2.40 3.51 -10.92
CA GLN A 101 2.97 3.91 -9.62
C GLN A 101 3.09 5.42 -9.44
N LYS A 102 3.21 6.19 -10.53
CA LYS A 102 3.23 7.66 -10.47
C LYS A 102 1.86 8.25 -10.13
N VAL A 103 0.77 7.54 -10.41
CA VAL A 103 -0.61 8.03 -10.19
C VAL A 103 -0.86 8.32 -8.71
N LYS A 104 -0.35 7.52 -7.80
CA LYS A 104 -0.51 7.76 -6.35
C LYS A 104 0.12 9.09 -5.88
N TYR A 105 1.23 9.51 -6.49
CA TYR A 105 1.87 10.79 -6.17
C TYR A 105 1.06 11.96 -6.71
N ILE A 106 0.49 11.82 -7.91
CA ILE A 106 -0.42 12.82 -8.48
C ILE A 106 -1.68 12.93 -7.62
N LEU A 107 -2.23 11.79 -7.19
CA LEU A 107 -3.40 11.74 -6.31
C LEU A 107 -3.09 12.38 -4.95
N LEU A 108 -1.92 12.10 -4.37
CA LEU A 108 -1.48 12.73 -3.12
C LEU A 108 -1.39 14.25 -3.28
N ALA A 109 -0.71 14.73 -4.34
CA ALA A 109 -0.57 16.16 -4.62
C ALA A 109 -1.95 16.83 -4.81
N PHE A 110 -2.86 16.20 -5.54
CA PHE A 110 -4.22 16.68 -5.74
C PHE A 110 -5.00 16.77 -4.40
N LEU A 111 -4.90 15.75 -3.55
CA LEU A 111 -5.55 15.76 -2.24
C LEU A 111 -4.98 16.84 -1.33
N LEU A 112 -3.65 17.01 -1.28
CA LEU A 112 -3.02 18.07 -0.49
C LEU A 112 -3.41 19.46 -0.98
N LEU A 113 -3.41 19.69 -2.28
CA LEU A 113 -3.87 20.96 -2.87
C LEU A 113 -5.35 21.22 -2.54
N SER A 114 -6.22 20.21 -2.63
CA SER A 114 -7.64 20.37 -2.30
C SER A 114 -7.87 20.66 -0.82
N ILE A 115 -7.02 20.16 0.09
CA ILE A 115 -7.05 20.52 1.51
C ILE A 115 -6.63 21.98 1.70
N LEU A 116 -5.51 22.40 1.07
CA LEU A 116 -5.01 23.78 1.19
C LEU A 116 -5.98 24.82 0.62
N THR A 117 -6.70 24.51 -0.45
CA THR A 117 -7.71 25.39 -1.04
C THR A 117 -9.08 25.34 -0.36
N GLY A 118 -9.25 24.50 0.66
CA GLY A 118 -10.54 24.30 1.33
C GLY A 118 -11.56 23.48 0.52
N TRP A 119 -11.23 23.09 -0.70
CA TRP A 119 -12.14 22.35 -1.62
C TRP A 119 -12.36 20.90 -1.18
N TYR A 120 -11.52 20.39 -0.31
CA TYR A 120 -11.61 19.01 0.21
C TYR A 120 -12.97 18.69 0.84
N ALA A 121 -13.68 19.69 1.41
CA ALA A 121 -15.01 19.48 1.97
C ALA A 121 -16.02 18.93 0.95
N ASN A 122 -15.88 19.32 -0.33
CA ASN A 122 -16.73 18.86 -1.42
C ASN A 122 -16.40 17.43 -1.88
N LEU A 123 -15.21 16.91 -1.52
CA LEU A 123 -14.75 15.58 -1.89
C LEU A 123 -15.14 14.50 -0.87
N GLN A 124 -15.70 14.87 0.30
CA GLN A 124 -15.99 13.90 1.38
C GLN A 124 -16.89 12.76 0.94
N GLY A 125 -17.92 13.03 0.12
CA GLY A 125 -18.80 11.98 -0.42
C GLY A 125 -18.20 11.11 -1.53
N MET A 126 -17.00 11.47 -2.03
CA MET A 126 -16.33 10.77 -3.13
C MET A 126 -15.23 9.81 -2.63
N SER A 127 -14.95 9.80 -1.33
CA SER A 127 -13.84 9.04 -0.73
C SER A 127 -14.17 7.52 -0.66
N PRO A 128 -13.46 6.65 -1.39
CA PRO A 128 -13.70 5.20 -1.34
C PRO A 128 -13.27 4.60 0.00
N TRP A 129 -12.29 5.19 0.70
CA TRP A 129 -11.86 4.71 2.01
C TRP A 129 -12.82 5.09 3.14
N ASP A 130 -13.57 6.19 3.04
CA ASP A 130 -14.63 6.51 3.99
C ASP A 130 -15.77 5.49 3.85
N VAL A 131 -16.16 5.15 2.61
CA VAL A 131 -17.12 4.08 2.34
C VAL A 131 -16.65 2.74 2.91
N PHE A 132 -15.39 2.39 2.70
CA PHE A 132 -14.82 1.16 3.27
C PHE A 132 -14.86 1.16 4.80
N SER A 133 -14.47 2.27 5.44
CA SER A 133 -14.52 2.41 6.91
C SER A 133 -15.95 2.33 7.44
N MET A 134 -16.94 2.87 6.73
CA MET A 134 -18.35 2.75 7.10
C MET A 134 -18.83 1.32 7.02
N LEU A 135 -18.50 0.60 5.94
CA LEU A 135 -18.87 -0.81 5.75
C LEU A 135 -18.23 -1.71 6.82
N THR A 136 -16.95 -1.50 7.16
CA THR A 136 -16.27 -2.26 8.21
C THR A 136 -16.81 -1.97 9.61
N ALA A 137 -17.35 -0.76 9.83
CA ALA A 137 -18.06 -0.38 11.04
C ALA A 137 -19.55 -0.84 11.08
N GLY A 138 -20.01 -1.62 10.10
CA GLY A 138 -21.39 -2.09 10.01
C GLY A 138 -22.40 -1.01 9.62
N LYS A 139 -21.95 0.14 9.13
CA LYS A 139 -22.82 1.25 8.69
C LYS A 139 -22.98 1.25 7.18
N LEU A 140 -24.21 1.30 6.70
CA LEU A 140 -24.48 1.42 5.27
C LEU A 140 -24.24 2.87 4.81
N PRO A 141 -23.49 3.09 3.72
CA PRO A 141 -23.26 4.42 3.19
C PRO A 141 -24.54 5.01 2.60
N ASN A 142 -24.80 6.28 2.89
CA ASN A 142 -25.96 7.02 2.39
C ASN A 142 -25.84 7.30 0.87
N ALA A 143 -26.94 7.78 0.27
CA ALA A 143 -26.98 8.14 -1.15
C ALA A 143 -25.93 9.19 -1.59
N SER A 144 -25.40 9.98 -0.65
CA SER A 144 -24.34 10.96 -0.91
C SER A 144 -23.01 10.31 -1.29
N TYR A 145 -22.78 9.03 -0.94
CA TYR A 145 -21.54 8.29 -1.19
C TYR A 145 -21.51 7.47 -2.48
N LYS A 146 -22.46 7.71 -3.43
CA LYS A 146 -22.53 6.95 -4.70
C LYS A 146 -21.21 6.90 -5.46
N ILE A 147 -20.51 8.03 -5.55
CA ILE A 147 -19.22 8.10 -6.26
C ILE A 147 -18.16 7.30 -5.50
N GLY A 148 -18.10 7.45 -4.17
CA GLY A 148 -17.18 6.67 -3.32
C GLY A 148 -17.42 5.16 -3.43
N ILE A 149 -18.68 4.72 -3.50
CA ILE A 149 -19.06 3.30 -3.71
C ILE A 149 -18.58 2.83 -5.09
N ALA A 150 -18.83 3.60 -6.14
CA ALA A 150 -18.39 3.25 -7.51
C ALA A 150 -16.86 3.14 -7.59
N LEU A 151 -16.14 4.08 -6.98
CA LEU A 151 -14.68 4.04 -6.90
C LEU A 151 -14.17 2.83 -6.08
N LEU A 152 -14.83 2.51 -4.97
CA LEU A 152 -14.47 1.32 -4.18
C LEU A 152 -14.66 0.03 -4.99
N ILE A 153 -15.76 -0.11 -5.72
CA ILE A 153 -16.00 -1.26 -6.61
C ILE A 153 -14.91 -1.34 -7.69
N LEU A 154 -14.55 -0.22 -8.30
CA LEU A 154 -13.49 -0.16 -9.31
C LEU A 154 -12.13 -0.59 -8.71
N ILE A 155 -11.82 -0.17 -7.49
CA ILE A 155 -10.62 -0.59 -6.76
C ILE A 155 -10.64 -2.09 -6.50
N LEU A 156 -11.77 -2.66 -6.07
CA LEU A 156 -11.92 -4.10 -5.83
C LEU A 156 -11.70 -4.90 -7.12
N ILE A 157 -12.25 -4.45 -8.24
CA ILE A 157 -12.00 -5.05 -9.56
C ILE A 157 -10.49 -4.97 -9.90
N GLY A 158 -9.86 -3.82 -9.67
CA GLY A 158 -8.41 -3.66 -9.86
C GLY A 158 -7.60 -4.64 -9.00
N MET A 159 -8.00 -4.87 -7.75
CA MET A 159 -7.35 -5.83 -6.84
C MET A 159 -7.41 -7.28 -7.37
N CYS A 160 -8.45 -7.63 -8.15
CA CYS A 160 -8.52 -8.93 -8.81
C CYS A 160 -7.53 -9.06 -9.98
N THR A 161 -7.10 -7.95 -10.58
CA THR A 161 -6.22 -7.96 -11.76
C THR A 161 -4.73 -7.87 -11.42
N GLN A 162 -4.39 -7.20 -10.34
CA GLN A 162 -3.01 -6.98 -9.90
C GLN A 162 -2.89 -7.13 -8.39
N GLU A 163 -1.90 -7.89 -7.96
CA GLU A 163 -1.55 -8.01 -6.54
C GLU A 163 -1.24 -6.63 -5.95
N ARG A 164 -1.85 -6.29 -4.82
CA ARG A 164 -1.63 -5.00 -4.14
C ARG A 164 -1.98 -3.77 -4.98
N PHE A 165 -2.96 -3.86 -5.89
CA PHE A 165 -3.35 -2.80 -6.83
C PHE A 165 -3.52 -1.43 -6.16
N PHE A 166 -4.34 -1.36 -5.10
CA PHE A 166 -4.59 -0.11 -4.38
C PHE A 166 -3.31 0.48 -3.77
N CYS A 167 -2.54 -0.35 -3.05
CA CYS A 167 -1.33 0.08 -2.34
C CYS A 167 -0.25 0.59 -3.30
N GLN A 168 -0.18 0.03 -4.51
CA GLN A 168 0.83 0.39 -5.50
C GLN A 168 0.47 1.64 -6.29
N PHE A 169 -0.81 1.82 -6.66
CA PHE A 169 -1.21 2.80 -7.68
C PHE A 169 -2.06 3.94 -7.16
N LEU A 170 -2.87 3.73 -6.14
CA LEU A 170 -3.90 4.68 -5.72
C LEU A 170 -3.77 5.17 -4.28
N CYS A 171 -2.98 4.49 -3.45
CA CYS A 171 -2.92 4.81 -2.02
C CYS A 171 -2.11 6.09 -1.75
N PRO A 172 -2.71 7.18 -1.24
CA PRO A 172 -1.98 8.39 -0.89
C PRO A 172 -1.02 8.18 0.28
N MET A 173 -1.40 7.36 1.28
CA MET A 173 -0.49 6.96 2.36
C MET A 173 0.70 6.15 1.84
N GLY A 174 0.45 5.29 0.84
CA GLY A 174 1.51 4.57 0.15
C GLY A 174 2.50 5.49 -0.57
N ALA A 175 2.05 6.65 -1.07
CA ALA A 175 2.94 7.66 -1.63
C ALA A 175 3.76 8.36 -0.52
N VAL A 176 3.13 8.74 0.59
CA VAL A 176 3.84 9.34 1.74
C VAL A 176 4.94 8.40 2.25
N PHE A 177 4.61 7.14 2.53
CA PHE A 177 5.59 6.17 3.02
C PHE A 177 6.69 5.87 1.99
N ALA A 178 6.40 5.96 0.68
CA ALA A 178 7.40 5.76 -0.35
C ALA A 178 8.43 6.91 -0.44
N MET A 179 8.06 8.10 0.04
CA MET A 179 8.95 9.26 0.07
C MET A 179 9.77 9.36 1.37
N MET A 180 9.44 8.53 2.39
CA MET A 180 10.21 8.52 3.63
C MET A 180 11.59 7.88 3.44
N PRO A 181 12.64 8.44 4.06
CA PRO A 181 13.94 7.78 4.11
C PRO A 181 13.85 6.51 4.95
N ILE A 182 14.16 5.38 4.34
CA ILE A 182 14.18 4.07 5.03
C ILE A 182 15.63 3.77 5.43
N LEU A 183 15.84 3.33 6.67
CA LEU A 183 17.17 2.94 7.14
C LEU A 183 17.69 1.71 6.37
N PRO A 184 19.00 1.62 6.10
CA PRO A 184 19.60 0.49 5.38
C PRO A 184 19.29 -0.87 6.00
N THR A 185 19.18 -0.93 7.33
CA THR A 185 18.83 -2.14 8.11
C THR A 185 17.49 -2.77 7.76
N ALA A 186 16.55 -1.97 7.19
CA ALA A 186 15.22 -2.43 6.79
C ALA A 186 15.14 -2.86 5.31
N LEU A 187 16.21 -2.70 4.55
CA LEU A 187 16.25 -2.99 3.13
C LEU A 187 16.59 -4.45 2.86
N PHE A 188 16.13 -4.95 1.71
CA PHE A 188 16.45 -6.30 1.25
C PHE A 188 17.74 -6.27 0.43
N HIS A 189 18.70 -7.09 0.82
CA HIS A 189 19.97 -7.29 0.13
C HIS A 189 20.03 -8.65 -0.53
N ARG A 190 20.59 -8.71 -1.74
CA ARG A 190 20.84 -9.95 -2.49
C ARG A 190 22.28 -10.02 -2.94
N ASN A 191 22.98 -11.07 -2.55
CA ASN A 191 24.30 -11.34 -3.11
C ASN A 191 24.14 -12.00 -4.51
N ARG A 192 24.53 -11.28 -5.55
CA ARG A 192 24.44 -11.75 -6.95
C ARG A 192 25.34 -12.92 -7.27
N GLU A 193 26.50 -13.03 -6.64
CA GLU A 193 27.46 -14.09 -6.88
C GLU A 193 26.91 -15.47 -6.54
N LYS A 194 26.08 -15.54 -5.49
CA LYS A 194 25.40 -16.77 -5.05
C LYS A 194 24.17 -17.12 -5.88
N CYS A 195 23.75 -16.27 -6.83
CA CYS A 195 22.59 -16.50 -7.68
C CYS A 195 22.95 -17.34 -8.91
N PRO A 196 22.09 -18.28 -9.31
CA PRO A 196 22.24 -18.94 -10.61
C PRO A 196 22.20 -17.92 -11.76
N ALA A 197 22.98 -18.21 -12.81
CA ALA A 197 23.00 -17.39 -14.02
C ALA A 197 21.55 -17.22 -14.55
N LYS A 198 21.16 -16.00 -14.91
CA LYS A 198 19.82 -15.62 -15.42
C LYS A 198 18.66 -15.86 -14.43
N CYS A 199 18.90 -16.03 -13.13
CA CYS A 199 17.84 -16.13 -12.15
C CYS A 199 17.15 -14.76 -11.94
N GLY A 200 15.84 -14.71 -12.15
CA GLY A 200 14.99 -13.52 -11.95
C GLY A 200 13.72 -13.80 -11.13
N LEU A 201 13.72 -14.86 -10.31
CA LEU A 201 12.53 -15.29 -9.56
C LEU A 201 12.03 -14.23 -8.59
N CYS A 202 12.94 -13.54 -7.88
CA CYS A 202 12.59 -12.49 -6.94
C CYS A 202 11.90 -11.31 -7.63
N LYS A 203 12.39 -10.84 -8.79
CA LYS A 203 11.75 -9.79 -9.59
C LYS A 203 10.37 -10.22 -10.10
N LYS A 204 10.25 -11.44 -10.62
CA LYS A 204 8.98 -12.00 -11.12
C LYS A 204 7.93 -12.17 -10.00
N ARG A 205 8.37 -12.45 -8.77
CA ARG A 205 7.47 -12.61 -7.63
C ARG A 205 7.09 -11.29 -7.00
N CYS A 206 7.90 -10.25 -7.20
CA CYS A 206 7.65 -8.94 -6.61
C CYS A 206 6.43 -8.26 -7.24
N PRO A 207 5.40 -7.89 -6.45
CA PRO A 207 4.23 -7.19 -6.97
C PRO A 207 4.58 -5.86 -7.65
N ALA A 208 5.63 -5.18 -7.16
CA ALA A 208 6.10 -3.91 -7.68
C ALA A 208 7.20 -4.04 -8.75
N HIS A 209 7.54 -5.26 -9.17
CA HIS A 209 8.58 -5.56 -10.16
C HIS A 209 9.96 -4.95 -9.85
N LEU A 210 10.28 -4.82 -8.56
CA LEU A 210 11.57 -4.26 -8.13
C LEU A 210 12.71 -5.22 -8.41
N GLU A 211 13.83 -4.66 -8.82
CA GLU A 211 15.10 -5.38 -8.86
C GLU A 211 15.80 -5.21 -7.52
N ILE A 212 16.13 -6.33 -6.90
CA ILE A 212 16.96 -6.36 -5.71
C ILE A 212 18.39 -6.51 -6.24
N ASP A 213 19.05 -5.39 -6.50
CA ASP A 213 20.44 -5.37 -6.95
C ASP A 213 21.36 -5.19 -5.75
N GLY A 214 22.43 -5.97 -5.74
CA GLY A 214 23.54 -6.15 -4.78
C GLY A 214 23.59 -5.25 -3.56
N ASP A 215 23.61 -3.96 -3.72
CA ASP A 215 23.87 -3.09 -2.59
C ASP A 215 22.64 -2.35 -2.04
N THR A 216 21.59 -2.13 -2.80
CA THR A 216 20.42 -1.45 -2.23
C THR A 216 19.18 -1.56 -3.10
N SER A 217 18.14 -2.21 -2.65
CA SER A 217 16.78 -1.91 -3.14
C SER A 217 16.25 -0.68 -2.39
N LEU A 218 16.87 0.47 -2.60
CA LEU A 218 16.46 1.78 -2.05
C LEU A 218 15.14 2.29 -2.63
N SER A 219 14.35 1.42 -3.28
CA SER A 219 13.07 1.82 -3.80
C SER A 219 12.07 1.92 -2.65
N GLY A 220 11.63 3.14 -2.35
CA GLY A 220 10.49 3.39 -1.47
C GLY A 220 9.19 2.68 -1.90
N GLU A 221 9.18 2.04 -3.08
CA GLU A 221 8.08 1.21 -3.57
C GLU A 221 8.05 -0.18 -2.93
N CYS A 222 9.09 -0.62 -2.23
CA CYS A 222 9.10 -1.89 -1.51
C CYS A 222 8.11 -1.85 -0.35
N ILE A 223 7.15 -2.78 -0.35
CA ILE A 223 6.12 -2.92 0.70
C ILE A 223 6.52 -3.92 1.80
N CYS A 224 7.75 -4.36 1.81
CA CYS A 224 8.30 -5.32 2.78
C CYS A 224 7.45 -6.58 2.98
N CYS A 225 6.88 -7.13 1.88
CA CYS A 225 6.00 -8.31 1.93
C CYS A 225 6.73 -9.65 2.01
N HIS A 226 8.07 -9.66 1.99
CA HIS A 226 8.95 -10.85 2.04
C HIS A 226 8.71 -11.91 0.95
N ALA A 227 7.90 -11.62 -0.06
CA ALA A 227 7.61 -12.56 -1.15
C ALA A 227 8.85 -12.95 -1.97
N CYS A 228 9.83 -12.04 -2.09
CA CYS A 228 11.12 -12.30 -2.75
C CYS A 228 11.99 -13.27 -1.94
N GLN A 229 11.98 -13.17 -0.62
CA GLN A 229 12.69 -14.12 0.27
C GLN A 229 12.07 -15.51 0.19
N ALA A 230 10.74 -15.60 0.29
CA ALA A 230 10.01 -16.87 0.27
C ALA A 230 10.19 -17.66 -1.03
N ILE A 231 10.35 -16.99 -2.19
CA ILE A 231 10.53 -17.66 -3.48
C ILE A 231 12.00 -18.02 -3.76
N CYS A 232 12.95 -17.50 -2.99
CA CYS A 232 14.37 -17.69 -3.26
C CYS A 232 14.84 -19.12 -2.87
N PRO A 233 15.19 -20.00 -3.82
CA PRO A 233 15.59 -21.38 -3.50
C PRO A 233 16.95 -21.45 -2.78
N LYS A 234 17.76 -20.41 -2.90
CA LYS A 234 19.08 -20.32 -2.25
C LYS A 234 19.03 -19.55 -0.92
N GLN A 235 17.84 -19.07 -0.50
CA GLN A 235 17.69 -18.23 0.70
C GLN A 235 18.69 -17.07 0.78
N ASN A 236 18.99 -16.47 -0.37
CA ASN A 236 20.07 -15.51 -0.56
C ASN A 236 19.56 -14.04 -0.54
N ILE A 237 18.42 -13.81 0.11
CA ILE A 237 17.85 -12.48 0.28
C ILE A 237 17.65 -12.27 1.78
N HIS A 238 18.37 -11.28 2.31
CA HIS A 238 18.37 -10.95 3.74
C HIS A 238 17.89 -9.52 3.94
N THR A 239 17.39 -9.22 5.13
CA THR A 239 17.13 -7.85 5.61
C THR A 239 18.29 -7.41 6.48
N GLY A 240 18.69 -6.13 6.38
CA GLY A 240 19.80 -5.59 7.13
C GLY A 240 21.14 -5.65 6.39
N ASP A 241 22.17 -5.10 7.01
CA ASP A 241 23.53 -5.10 6.45
C ASP A 241 24.05 -6.55 6.33
N ALA A 242 24.55 -6.88 5.16
CA ALA A 242 25.11 -8.19 4.85
C ALA A 242 26.52 -8.34 5.42
#